data_74d4e4fe0eef7aeb5ff72c3daa94909e
#
_entry.id   74d4e4fe0eef7aeb5ff72c3daa94909e
#
_cell.length_a   1.000
_cell.length_b   1.000
_cell.length_c   1.000
_cell.angle_alpha   90.00
_cell.angle_beta   90.00
_cell.angle_gamma   90.00
#
_symmetry.space_group_name_H-M   'P 1'
#
loop_
_entity.id
_entity.type
_entity.pdbx_description
1 polymer ?
#
loop_
_entity_poly.entity_id
_entity_poly.type
_entity_poly.pdbx_seq_one_letter_code
_entity_poly.pdbx_strand_id
1 'polypeptide(L)'
;MTEEYNFKNLCNLTTKMMGLPDGSLGFKSRKRPLQVARAVAGYIGITEADITREVIAKVLNRNRSLIYHYQKKHKGNYKTCSIYRNTFNKIYRAYLDIDGAKDVFIDNDFMKSYLLKNGVKETPKPDVLLEVKSGQVDCIIKTSYFDFSNQIKNINLALKNYHFSIKII
;
A
#
# COMPACT_ATOMS: atom_id res chain seq x y z
N MET A 1 4.73 1.89 -18.43
CA MET A 1 5.91 1.91 -17.56
C MET A 1 6.54 0.52 -17.53
N THR A 2 7.86 0.46 -17.50
CA THR A 2 8.56 -0.82 -17.49
C THR A 2 8.59 -1.41 -16.07
N GLU A 3 8.72 -2.73 -15.97
CA GLU A 3 8.93 -3.40 -14.68
C GLU A 3 10.16 -2.87 -13.95
N GLU A 4 11.25 -2.59 -14.69
CA GLU A 4 12.49 -2.04 -14.11
C GLU A 4 12.23 -0.68 -13.44
N TYR A 5 11.49 0.20 -14.09
CA TYR A 5 11.12 1.50 -13.54
C TYR A 5 10.27 1.32 -12.26
N ASN A 6 9.29 0.45 -12.31
CA ASN A 6 8.41 0.17 -11.17
C ASN A 6 9.20 -0.37 -9.99
N PHE A 7 10.14 -1.28 -10.24
CA PHE A 7 10.95 -1.83 -9.16
C PHE A 7 11.95 -0.82 -8.59
N LYS A 8 12.53 0.02 -9.45
CA LYS A 8 13.39 1.13 -8.97
C LYS A 8 12.62 2.08 -8.06
N ASN A 9 11.38 2.38 -8.39
CA ASN A 9 10.52 3.21 -7.52
C ASN A 9 10.26 2.52 -6.17
N LEU A 10 10.04 1.22 -6.16
CA LEU A 10 9.88 0.46 -4.92
C LEU A 10 11.17 0.47 -4.09
N CYS A 11 12.32 0.36 -4.72
CA CYS A 11 13.62 0.47 -4.05
C CYS A 11 13.82 1.87 -3.46
N ASN A 12 13.43 2.92 -4.19
CA ASN A 12 13.52 4.30 -3.69
C ASN A 12 12.59 4.52 -2.50
N LEU A 13 11.38 3.99 -2.55
CA LEU A 13 10.47 4.01 -1.41
C LEU A 13 11.09 3.31 -0.19
N THR A 14 11.68 2.15 -0.39
CA THR A 14 12.30 1.34 0.66
C THR A 14 13.46 2.10 1.32
N THR A 15 14.38 2.65 0.53
CA THR A 15 15.53 3.40 1.06
C THR A 15 15.09 4.66 1.79
N LYS A 16 14.10 5.38 1.25
CA LYS A 16 13.55 6.57 1.89
C LYS A 16 12.92 6.25 3.24
N MET A 17 12.10 5.21 3.31
CA MET A 17 11.42 4.83 4.54
C MET A 17 12.37 4.29 5.61
N MET A 18 13.49 3.67 5.20
CA MET A 18 14.46 3.07 6.12
C MET A 18 15.64 4.00 6.43
N GLY A 19 15.67 5.20 5.84
CA GLY A 19 16.78 6.14 6.05
C GLY A 19 18.09 5.67 5.43
N LEU A 20 18.03 4.88 4.37
CA LEU A 20 19.21 4.39 3.65
C LEU A 20 19.54 5.31 2.47
N PRO A 21 20.81 5.35 2.04
CA PRO A 21 21.20 6.16 0.87
C PRO A 21 20.49 5.71 -0.41
N ASP A 22 20.14 6.64 -1.27
CA ASP A 22 19.54 6.37 -2.57
C ASP A 22 20.40 5.40 -3.39
N GLY A 23 19.76 4.41 -4.01
CA GLY A 23 20.46 3.42 -4.82
C GLY A 23 21.24 2.38 -4.04
N SER A 24 21.24 2.45 -2.70
CA SER A 24 22.07 1.57 -1.85
C SER A 24 21.67 0.10 -1.91
N LEU A 25 20.45 -0.22 -2.31
CA LEU A 25 20.02 -1.62 -2.46
C LEU A 25 20.79 -2.35 -3.57
N GLY A 26 21.33 -1.62 -4.55
CA GLY A 26 22.19 -2.17 -5.60
C GLY A 26 23.66 -2.28 -5.21
N PHE A 27 24.06 -1.80 -4.03
CA PHE A 27 25.46 -1.85 -3.57
C PHE A 27 25.87 -3.26 -3.19
N LYS A 28 27.18 -3.54 -3.25
CA LYS A 28 27.74 -4.84 -2.87
C LYS A 28 27.75 -5.07 -1.35
N SER A 29 27.39 -4.10 -0.55
CA SER A 29 27.43 -4.20 0.91
C SER A 29 26.53 -5.33 1.43
N ARG A 30 27.04 -6.07 2.41
CA ARG A 30 26.31 -7.13 3.13
C ARG A 30 25.84 -6.69 4.50
N LYS A 31 25.84 -5.40 4.78
CA LYS A 31 25.31 -4.87 6.04
C LYS A 31 23.85 -5.30 6.22
N ARG A 32 23.52 -5.68 7.44
CA ARG A 32 22.20 -6.25 7.75
C ARG A 32 21.02 -5.36 7.34
N PRO A 33 21.04 -4.03 7.59
CA PRO A 33 19.92 -3.19 7.16
C PRO A 33 19.68 -3.25 5.64
N LEU A 34 20.75 -3.30 4.85
CA LEU A 34 20.65 -3.42 3.39
C LEU A 34 20.18 -4.80 2.96
N GLN A 35 20.62 -5.86 3.62
CA GLN A 35 20.15 -7.22 3.33
C GLN A 35 18.66 -7.36 3.60
N VAL A 36 18.17 -6.85 4.73
CA VAL A 36 16.76 -6.88 5.09
C VAL A 36 15.93 -6.05 4.12
N ALA A 37 16.39 -4.84 3.80
CA ALA A 37 15.70 -3.96 2.86
C ALA A 37 15.58 -4.58 1.45
N ARG A 38 16.64 -5.23 0.96
CA ARG A 38 16.60 -5.95 -0.33
C ARG A 38 15.59 -7.10 -0.31
N ALA A 39 15.61 -7.88 0.76
CA ALA A 39 14.70 -9.03 0.90
C ALA A 39 13.23 -8.57 0.92
N VAL A 40 12.93 -7.50 1.64
CA VAL A 40 11.58 -6.93 1.73
C VAL A 40 11.15 -6.35 0.38
N ALA A 41 11.98 -5.50 -0.24
CA ALA A 41 11.67 -4.90 -1.53
C ALA A 41 11.52 -5.98 -2.62
N GLY A 42 12.39 -6.96 -2.64
CA GLY A 42 12.32 -8.07 -3.59
C GLY A 42 11.03 -8.89 -3.44
N TYR A 43 10.65 -9.20 -2.22
CA TYR A 43 9.42 -9.93 -1.93
C TYR A 43 8.18 -9.15 -2.37
N ILE A 44 8.08 -7.88 -2.02
CA ILE A 44 6.93 -7.04 -2.42
C ILE A 44 6.91 -6.90 -3.95
N GLY A 45 8.06 -6.74 -4.58
CA GLY A 45 8.15 -6.66 -6.04
C GLY A 45 7.60 -7.88 -6.73
N ILE A 46 7.87 -9.08 -6.22
CA ILE A 46 7.36 -10.33 -6.79
C ILE A 46 5.87 -10.49 -6.53
N THR A 47 5.45 -10.34 -5.29
CA THR A 47 4.11 -10.77 -4.85
C THR A 47 3.03 -9.71 -5.07
N GLU A 48 3.36 -8.44 -4.92
CA GLU A 48 2.38 -7.34 -5.00
C GLU A 48 2.48 -6.57 -6.33
N ALA A 49 3.70 -6.33 -6.81
CA ALA A 49 3.90 -5.56 -8.04
C ALA A 49 4.05 -6.44 -9.28
N ASP A 50 4.04 -7.75 -9.12
CA ASP A 50 4.12 -8.74 -10.21
C ASP A 50 5.34 -8.53 -11.12
N ILE A 51 6.47 -8.23 -10.51
CA ILE A 51 7.74 -8.00 -11.22
C ILE A 51 8.53 -9.30 -11.32
N THR A 52 9.13 -9.56 -12.47
CA THR A 52 9.89 -10.79 -12.68
C THR A 52 11.17 -10.82 -11.86
N ARG A 53 11.62 -12.01 -11.51
CA ARG A 53 12.85 -12.21 -10.73
C ARG A 53 14.09 -11.69 -11.45
N GLU A 54 14.11 -11.78 -12.77
CA GLU A 54 15.21 -11.28 -13.61
C GLU A 54 15.39 -9.78 -13.46
N VAL A 55 14.30 -9.02 -13.50
CA VAL A 55 14.32 -7.57 -13.33
C VAL A 55 14.78 -7.20 -11.92
N ILE A 56 14.26 -7.87 -10.91
CA ILE A 56 14.64 -7.63 -9.52
C ILE A 56 16.13 -7.91 -9.31
N ALA A 57 16.61 -9.03 -9.82
CA ALA A 57 18.02 -9.42 -9.73
C ALA A 57 18.94 -8.38 -10.38
N LYS A 58 18.55 -7.90 -11.57
CA LYS A 58 19.28 -6.85 -12.28
C LYS A 58 19.37 -5.56 -11.47
N VAL A 59 18.26 -5.06 -10.96
CA VAL A 59 18.20 -3.82 -10.20
C VAL A 59 18.97 -3.92 -8.89
N LEU A 60 18.83 -5.04 -8.17
CA LEU A 60 19.55 -5.27 -6.92
C LEU A 60 21.00 -5.70 -7.12
N ASN A 61 21.41 -5.95 -8.34
CA ASN A 61 22.74 -6.45 -8.67
C ASN A 61 23.05 -7.75 -7.90
N ARG A 62 22.13 -8.72 -7.99
CA ARG A 62 22.21 -10.01 -7.30
C ARG A 62 21.81 -11.13 -8.23
N ASN A 63 22.12 -12.37 -7.85
CA ASN A 63 21.73 -13.56 -8.61
C ASN A 63 20.22 -13.81 -8.48
N ARG A 64 19.64 -14.30 -9.56
CA ARG A 64 18.23 -14.70 -9.62
C ARG A 64 17.86 -15.72 -8.53
N SER A 65 18.76 -16.63 -8.20
CA SER A 65 18.54 -17.62 -7.16
C SER A 65 18.34 -17.00 -5.78
N LEU A 66 19.02 -15.88 -5.49
CA LEU A 66 18.84 -15.14 -4.24
C LEU A 66 17.44 -14.53 -4.17
N ILE A 67 16.93 -14.02 -5.29
CA ILE A 67 15.57 -13.45 -5.36
C ILE A 67 14.53 -14.55 -5.07
N TYR A 68 14.74 -15.74 -5.59
CA TYR A 68 13.89 -16.88 -5.26
C TYR A 68 13.86 -17.16 -3.75
N HIS A 69 15.01 -17.05 -3.08
CA HIS A 69 15.09 -17.23 -1.63
C HIS A 69 14.32 -16.15 -0.86
N TYR A 70 14.27 -14.92 -1.35
CA TYR A 70 13.47 -13.86 -0.73
C TYR A 70 12.00 -14.28 -0.64
N GLN A 71 11.48 -14.84 -1.70
CA GLN A 71 10.10 -15.32 -1.76
C GLN A 71 9.89 -16.51 -0.82
N LYS A 72 10.78 -17.48 -0.88
CA LYS A 72 10.67 -18.74 -0.12
C LYS A 72 10.79 -18.51 1.40
N LYS A 73 11.68 -17.63 1.83
CA LYS A 73 11.99 -17.40 3.25
C LYS A 73 11.15 -16.33 3.92
N HIS A 74 10.30 -15.63 3.18
CA HIS A 74 9.51 -14.52 3.75
C HIS A 74 8.70 -14.95 4.96
N LYS A 75 7.92 -16.02 4.85
CA LYS A 75 7.02 -16.48 5.92
C LYS A 75 7.79 -16.81 7.21
N GLY A 76 8.90 -17.50 7.09
CA GLY A 76 9.75 -17.83 8.23
C GLY A 76 10.39 -16.60 8.86
N ASN A 77 10.93 -15.71 8.04
CA ASN A 77 11.56 -14.47 8.51
C ASN A 77 10.53 -13.54 9.17
N TYR A 78 9.36 -13.43 8.61
CA TYR A 78 8.28 -12.61 9.19
C TYR A 78 7.90 -13.12 10.58
N LYS A 79 7.83 -14.45 10.75
CA LYS A 79 7.46 -15.07 12.02
C LYS A 79 8.57 -14.97 13.08
N THR A 80 9.82 -15.15 12.69
CA THR A 80 10.92 -15.35 13.63
C THR A 80 11.87 -14.16 13.80
N CYS A 81 11.92 -13.25 12.83
CA CYS A 81 12.83 -12.09 12.85
C CYS A 81 12.07 -10.79 13.02
N SER A 82 12.18 -10.16 14.19
CA SER A 82 11.47 -8.90 14.48
C SER A 82 11.95 -7.76 13.58
N ILE A 83 13.23 -7.70 13.24
CA ILE A 83 13.80 -6.68 12.36
C ILE A 83 13.18 -6.79 10.96
N TYR A 84 13.12 -8.00 10.41
CA TYR A 84 12.50 -8.25 9.10
C TYR A 84 11.02 -7.89 9.13
N ARG A 85 10.30 -8.36 10.13
CA ARG A 85 8.85 -8.11 10.27
C ARG A 85 8.54 -6.62 10.35
N ASN A 86 9.27 -5.88 11.19
CA ASN A 86 9.05 -4.45 11.35
C ASN A 86 9.37 -3.69 10.07
N THR A 87 10.46 -4.05 9.40
CA THR A 87 10.82 -3.47 8.09
C THR A 87 9.75 -3.76 7.06
N PHE A 88 9.32 -5.02 6.94
CA PHE A 88 8.27 -5.41 6.00
C PHE A 88 6.98 -4.64 6.25
N ASN A 89 6.50 -4.60 7.49
CA ASN A 89 5.25 -3.91 7.81
C ASN A 89 5.32 -2.42 7.47
N LYS A 90 6.45 -1.78 7.73
CA LYS A 90 6.66 -0.37 7.43
C LYS A 90 6.63 -0.09 5.92
N ILE A 91 7.38 -0.88 5.16
CA ILE A 91 7.48 -0.71 3.70
C ILE A 91 6.16 -1.10 3.02
N TYR A 92 5.55 -2.20 3.43
CA TYR A 92 4.30 -2.69 2.84
C TYR A 92 3.16 -1.68 3.05
N ARG A 93 3.06 -1.10 4.23
CA ARG A 93 2.08 -0.06 4.52
C ARG A 93 2.30 1.17 3.64
N ALA A 94 3.55 1.63 3.51
CA ALA A 94 3.88 2.75 2.63
C ALA A 94 3.60 2.43 1.16
N TYR A 95 3.88 1.20 0.74
CA TYR A 95 3.58 0.73 -0.61
C TYR A 95 2.09 0.75 -0.91
N LEU A 96 1.25 0.29 0.03
CA LEU A 96 -0.20 0.32 -0.13
C LEU A 96 -0.74 1.76 -0.23
N ASP A 97 -0.15 2.68 0.52
CA ASP A 97 -0.56 4.09 0.51
C ASP A 97 -0.21 4.80 -0.79
N ILE A 98 0.85 4.38 -1.46
CA ILE A 98 1.35 5.01 -2.70
C ILE A 98 1.00 4.17 -3.93
N ASP A 99 0.40 3.00 -3.74
CA ASP A 99 0.11 2.08 -4.82
C ASP A 99 -0.73 2.75 -5.92
N GLY A 100 -0.13 2.92 -7.09
CA GLY A 100 -0.78 3.51 -8.26
C GLY A 100 -1.88 2.65 -8.87
N ALA A 101 -2.11 1.43 -8.35
CA ALA A 101 -3.26 0.62 -8.72
C ALA A 101 -4.55 1.10 -8.08
N LYS A 102 -4.47 1.96 -7.04
CA LYS A 102 -5.64 2.56 -6.41
C LYS A 102 -5.87 3.96 -6.96
N ASP A 103 -7.09 4.19 -7.39
CA ASP A 103 -7.52 5.48 -7.93
C ASP A 103 -7.93 6.45 -6.83
N VAL A 104 -8.04 7.72 -7.21
CA VAL A 104 -8.67 8.75 -6.41
C VAL A 104 -9.80 9.36 -7.22
N PHE A 105 -10.80 9.88 -6.53
CA PHE A 105 -11.87 10.64 -7.19
C PHE A 105 -11.39 12.05 -7.52
N ILE A 106 -11.93 12.60 -8.61
CA ILE A 106 -11.63 13.96 -9.05
C ILE A 106 -12.84 14.89 -8.97
N ASP A 107 -14.00 14.35 -8.63
CA ASP A 107 -15.27 15.10 -8.57
C ASP A 107 -16.05 14.68 -7.33
N ASN A 108 -16.47 15.67 -6.51
CA ASN A 108 -17.19 15.43 -5.26
C ASN A 108 -18.55 14.77 -5.51
N ASP A 109 -19.30 15.26 -6.48
CA ASP A 109 -20.63 14.75 -6.77
C ASP A 109 -20.57 13.33 -7.34
N PHE A 110 -19.56 13.06 -8.16
CA PHE A 110 -19.35 11.72 -8.70
C PHE A 110 -19.00 10.73 -7.57
N MET A 111 -18.14 11.12 -6.63
CA MET A 111 -17.79 10.25 -5.51
C MET A 111 -19.01 9.91 -4.67
N LYS A 112 -19.83 10.92 -4.33
CA LYS A 112 -21.03 10.69 -3.55
C LYS A 112 -22.02 9.80 -4.28
N SER A 113 -22.24 10.03 -5.57
CA SER A 113 -23.11 9.19 -6.39
C SER A 113 -22.62 7.75 -6.47
N TYR A 114 -21.32 7.57 -6.60
CA TYR A 114 -20.68 6.24 -6.62
C TYR A 114 -20.93 5.50 -5.30
N LEU A 115 -20.75 6.17 -4.17
CA LEU A 115 -20.99 5.58 -2.85
C LEU A 115 -22.46 5.14 -2.70
N LEU A 116 -23.40 6.01 -3.05
CA LEU A 116 -24.82 5.71 -2.94
C LEU A 116 -25.25 4.55 -3.84
N LYS A 117 -24.65 4.43 -5.02
CA LYS A 117 -24.92 3.32 -5.95
C LYS A 117 -24.33 1.99 -5.47
N ASN A 118 -23.31 2.02 -4.63
CA ASN A 118 -22.59 0.84 -4.16
C ASN A 118 -22.96 0.44 -2.72
N GLY A 119 -24.16 0.76 -2.28
CA GLY A 119 -24.70 0.23 -1.03
C GLY A 119 -24.60 1.16 0.17
N VAL A 120 -24.00 2.34 0.03
CA VAL A 120 -23.99 3.34 1.09
C VAL A 120 -25.32 4.08 1.09
N LYS A 121 -25.94 4.22 2.26
CA LYS A 121 -27.24 4.85 2.42
C LYS A 121 -27.17 6.02 3.39
N GLU A 122 -27.95 7.06 3.12
CA GLU A 122 -28.06 8.22 4.02
C GLU A 122 -29.32 8.11 4.88
N THR A 123 -29.26 8.67 6.09
CA THR A 123 -30.37 8.71 7.05
C THR A 123 -31.13 10.03 6.92
N PRO A 124 -32.48 10.01 6.89
CA PRO A 124 -33.26 11.25 6.78
C PRO A 124 -33.09 12.21 7.97
N LYS A 125 -32.86 11.67 9.16
CA LYS A 125 -32.64 12.48 10.39
C LYS A 125 -31.25 12.12 10.94
N PRO A 126 -30.18 12.68 10.38
CA PRO A 126 -28.83 12.32 10.80
C PRO A 126 -28.44 12.98 12.12
N ASP A 127 -27.74 12.22 12.95
CA ASP A 127 -27.07 12.72 14.13
C ASP A 127 -25.56 12.47 14.10
N VAL A 128 -25.07 11.80 13.05
CA VAL A 128 -23.63 11.57 12.79
C VAL A 128 -23.34 11.90 11.34
N LEU A 129 -22.22 12.59 11.12
CA LEU A 129 -21.73 12.90 9.77
C LEU A 129 -20.38 12.22 9.56
N LEU A 130 -20.24 11.55 8.44
CA LEU A 130 -18.98 10.91 8.01
C LEU A 130 -18.40 11.72 6.85
N GLU A 131 -17.18 12.24 7.05
CA GLU A 131 -16.42 12.87 5.98
C GLU A 131 -15.56 11.82 5.30
N VAL A 132 -15.79 11.61 4.01
CA VAL A 132 -15.00 10.69 3.18
C VAL A 132 -14.13 11.51 2.23
N LYS A 133 -12.83 11.33 2.32
CA LYS A 133 -11.85 12.01 1.45
C LYS A 133 -11.14 11.02 0.55
N SER A 134 -10.96 11.42 -0.71
CA SER A 134 -10.15 10.69 -1.69
C SER A 134 -9.37 11.70 -2.53
N GLY A 135 -8.06 11.78 -2.32
CA GLY A 135 -7.23 12.80 -2.96
C GLY A 135 -7.62 14.21 -2.52
N GLN A 136 -7.99 15.06 -3.47
CA GLN A 136 -8.41 16.43 -3.21
C GLN A 136 -9.92 16.57 -3.06
N VAL A 137 -10.65 15.47 -3.13
CA VAL A 137 -12.10 15.42 -3.17
C VAL A 137 -12.64 14.92 -1.84
N ASP A 138 -13.73 15.51 -1.37
CA ASP A 138 -14.41 15.03 -0.18
C ASP A 138 -15.93 15.02 -0.38
N CYS A 139 -16.61 14.22 0.41
CA CYS A 139 -18.05 14.26 0.53
C CYS A 139 -18.48 13.89 1.95
N ILE A 140 -19.71 14.26 2.28
CA ILE A 140 -20.30 13.97 3.60
C ILE A 140 -21.42 12.97 3.42
N ILE A 141 -21.36 11.88 4.21
CA ILE A 141 -22.43 10.89 4.29
C ILE A 141 -23.15 11.08 5.62
N LYS A 142 -24.44 11.31 5.53
CA LYS A 142 -25.31 11.53 6.69
C LYS A 142 -25.78 10.19 7.22
N THR A 143 -25.48 9.91 8.49
CA THR A 143 -25.84 8.63 9.11
C THR A 143 -26.34 8.87 10.56
N SER A 144 -26.67 7.79 11.26
CA SER A 144 -27.09 7.81 12.64
C SER A 144 -26.07 7.11 13.55
N TYR A 145 -26.14 7.42 14.83
CA TYR A 145 -25.32 6.75 15.84
C TYR A 145 -25.50 5.23 15.81
N PHE A 146 -26.72 4.77 15.56
CA PHE A 146 -27.01 3.33 15.53
C PHE A 146 -26.52 2.63 14.26
N ASP A 147 -26.32 3.37 13.18
CA ASP A 147 -26.03 2.79 11.85
C ASP A 147 -24.68 3.17 11.29
N PHE A 148 -23.93 4.06 11.94
CA PHE A 148 -22.67 4.56 11.38
C PHE A 148 -21.61 3.46 11.17
N SER A 149 -21.58 2.43 12.02
CA SER A 149 -20.65 1.30 11.88
C SER A 149 -20.93 0.52 10.60
N ASN A 150 -22.20 0.29 10.28
CA ASN A 150 -22.61 -0.36 9.03
C ASN A 150 -22.26 0.51 7.82
N GLN A 151 -22.44 1.82 7.93
CA GLN A 151 -22.10 2.76 6.85
C GLN A 151 -20.59 2.79 6.60
N ILE A 152 -19.77 2.81 7.64
CA ILE A 152 -18.31 2.71 7.51
C ILE A 152 -17.93 1.41 6.79
N LYS A 153 -18.53 0.30 7.15
CA LYS A 153 -18.31 -0.99 6.50
C LYS A 153 -18.70 -0.96 5.03
N ASN A 154 -19.84 -0.37 4.71
CA ASN A 154 -20.31 -0.24 3.34
C ASN A 154 -19.41 0.68 2.51
N ILE A 155 -18.90 1.77 3.09
CA ILE A 155 -17.93 2.67 2.46
C ILE A 155 -16.63 1.91 2.15
N ASN A 156 -16.11 1.15 3.11
CA ASN A 156 -14.90 0.35 2.92
C ASN A 156 -15.06 -0.65 1.79
N LEU A 157 -16.21 -1.30 1.68
CA LEU A 157 -16.50 -2.23 0.59
C LEU A 157 -16.62 -1.53 -0.76
N ALA A 158 -17.31 -0.38 -0.80
CA ALA A 158 -17.49 0.37 -2.02
C ALA A 158 -16.18 0.94 -2.57
N LEU A 159 -15.29 1.39 -1.69
CA LEU A 159 -14.05 2.09 -2.05
C LEU A 159 -12.80 1.22 -1.95
N LYS A 160 -12.94 -0.10 -1.94
CA LYS A 160 -11.77 -0.99 -1.79
C LYS A 160 -10.67 -0.79 -2.83
N ASN A 161 -11.02 -0.26 -4.03
CA ASN A 161 -10.08 0.01 -5.11
C ASN A 161 -9.65 1.48 -5.19
N TYR A 162 -9.98 2.27 -4.17
CA TYR A 162 -9.66 3.70 -4.10
C TYR A 162 -8.84 4.02 -2.86
N HIS A 163 -8.01 5.06 -2.97
CA HIS A 163 -7.43 5.68 -1.79
C HIS A 163 -8.48 6.57 -1.13
N PHE A 164 -8.72 6.35 0.13
CA PHE A 164 -9.70 7.14 0.87
C PHE A 164 -9.41 7.14 2.37
N SER A 165 -10.00 8.12 3.06
CA SER A 165 -10.04 8.17 4.52
C SER A 165 -11.44 8.55 4.98
N ILE A 166 -11.82 8.09 6.16
CA ILE A 166 -13.11 8.38 6.78
C ILE A 166 -12.86 9.07 8.12
N LYS A 167 -13.60 10.14 8.36
CA LYS A 167 -13.53 10.89 9.62
C LYS A 167 -14.95 11.17 10.11
N ILE A 168 -15.19 10.97 11.40
CA ILE A 168 -16.44 11.38 12.04
C ILE A 168 -16.32 12.86 12.41
N ILE A 169 -17.30 13.65 11.99
CA ILE A 169 -17.32 15.09 12.25
C ILE A 169 -18.57 15.53 13.02
#